data_08cceab213e37a3af7d57dc2500d69a1
#
_entry.id   08cceab213e37a3af7d57dc2500d69a1
#
_cell.length_a   1.000
_cell.length_b   1.000
_cell.length_c   1.000
_cell.angle_alpha   90.00
_cell.angle_beta   90.00
_cell.angle_gamma   90.00
#
_symmetry.space_group_name_H-M   'P 1'
#
loop_
_entity.id
_entity.type
_entity.pdbx_description
1 polymer ?
#
loop_
_entity_poly.entity_id
_entity_poly.type
_entity_poly.pdbx_seq_one_letter_code
_entity_poly.pdbx_strand_id
1 'polypeptide(L)'
;YKGFRIIIPIKEMMINLGRSPSGQDYADLMLRQNKILGNMLGADIDFVVRGIDSKTRSVVASRREAMMRKRQIFYFDLDADGMYRVYEGRIVQARVIAVAEKVIRVEVFGVECSILARDLAWDWIGDAHERFAVGDEVLVRILSVRRNSLEDLEDLSIRADIKSTSENTDRDNLQKCRIQGKYAGKVTDVHKGVVYVRLSNGVNAVAHSCYDYRMPGKKDDVSFAVTRLDMERGVAVGIITRI
;
A
#
# COMPACT_ATOMS: atom_id res chain seq x y z
N TYR A 1 -17.65 19.68 10.12
CA TYR A 1 -17.30 20.62 9.06
C TYR A 1 -18.12 21.90 9.20
N LYS A 2 -17.49 23.06 9.27
CA LYS A 2 -18.17 24.38 9.45
C LYS A 2 -19.20 24.41 10.58
N GLY A 3 -18.92 23.72 11.68
CA GLY A 3 -19.80 23.65 12.84
C GLY A 3 -20.97 22.65 12.73
N PHE A 4 -21.02 21.87 11.64
CA PHE A 4 -21.95 20.76 11.48
C PHE A 4 -21.29 19.42 11.84
N ARG A 5 -22.03 18.59 12.56
CA ARG A 5 -21.66 17.21 12.83
C ARG A 5 -22.05 16.34 11.63
N ILE A 6 -21.06 15.70 10.98
CA ILE A 6 -21.33 14.79 9.87
C ILE A 6 -21.43 13.35 10.42
N ILE A 7 -22.51 12.68 10.10
CA ILE A 7 -22.80 11.31 10.51
C ILE A 7 -22.88 10.45 9.24
N ILE A 8 -22.03 9.43 9.17
CA ILE A 8 -22.06 8.44 8.09
C ILE A 8 -22.40 7.10 8.76
N PRO A 9 -23.58 6.52 8.51
CA PRO A 9 -23.93 5.20 9.02
C PRO A 9 -22.95 4.14 8.51
N ILE A 10 -22.69 3.09 9.30
CA ILE A 10 -21.74 2.02 8.93
C ILE A 10 -22.07 1.43 7.55
N LYS A 11 -23.34 1.22 7.23
CA LYS A 11 -23.81 0.75 5.93
C LYS A 11 -23.45 1.68 4.76
N GLU A 12 -23.23 2.95 5.05
CA GLU A 12 -22.88 3.98 4.07
C GLU A 12 -21.38 4.28 4.04
N MET A 13 -20.59 3.59 4.86
CA MET A 13 -19.12 3.74 4.87
C MET A 13 -18.40 2.85 3.85
N MET A 14 -18.94 1.67 3.54
CA MET A 14 -18.28 0.66 2.71
C MET A 14 -19.24 0.10 1.65
N ILE A 15 -18.69 -0.33 0.51
CA ILE A 15 -19.47 -0.94 -0.55
C ILE A 15 -19.77 -2.40 -0.22
N ASN A 16 -18.77 -3.19 0.17
CA ASN A 16 -18.92 -4.62 0.43
C ASN A 16 -19.04 -4.88 1.93
N LEU A 17 -20.27 -4.88 2.43
CA LEU A 17 -20.57 -5.24 3.83
C LEU A 17 -20.73 -6.77 4.02
N GLY A 18 -20.72 -7.55 2.95
CA GLY A 18 -21.12 -8.96 2.97
C GLY A 18 -22.64 -9.14 3.10
N ARG A 19 -23.13 -10.39 2.97
CA ARG A 19 -24.52 -10.71 3.26
C ARG A 19 -24.76 -10.51 4.75
N SER A 20 -25.92 -9.96 5.12
CA SER A 20 -26.31 -9.77 6.52
C SER A 20 -26.48 -11.16 7.18
N PRO A 21 -25.54 -11.61 8.02
CA PRO A 21 -25.66 -12.88 8.69
C PRO A 21 -26.64 -12.74 9.88
N SER A 22 -27.15 -13.84 10.36
CA SER A 22 -28.01 -13.90 11.55
C SER A 22 -27.23 -14.44 12.76
N GLY A 23 -27.51 -13.90 13.95
CA GLY A 23 -26.96 -14.44 15.21
C GLY A 23 -25.49 -14.05 15.46
N GLN A 24 -24.69 -15.05 15.87
CA GLN A 24 -23.27 -14.85 16.27
C GLN A 24 -22.42 -14.28 15.15
N ASP A 25 -22.72 -14.67 13.91
CA ASP A 25 -22.05 -14.14 12.71
C ASP A 25 -22.24 -12.63 12.55
N TYR A 26 -23.33 -12.06 13.08
CA TYR A 26 -23.57 -10.62 13.05
C TYR A 26 -22.62 -9.85 13.98
N ALA A 27 -22.37 -10.37 15.18
CA ALA A 27 -21.43 -9.78 16.11
C ALA A 27 -19.99 -9.78 15.56
N ASP A 28 -19.58 -10.88 14.96
CA ASP A 28 -18.25 -11.01 14.31
C ASP A 28 -18.10 -10.08 13.11
N LEU A 29 -19.16 -9.94 12.31
CA LEU A 29 -19.19 -8.97 11.21
C LEU A 29 -19.03 -7.54 11.71
N MET A 30 -19.77 -7.15 12.76
CA MET A 30 -19.69 -5.83 13.36
C MET A 30 -18.31 -5.55 13.95
N LEU A 31 -17.71 -6.51 14.63
CA LEU A 31 -16.34 -6.39 15.15
C LEU A 31 -15.33 -6.19 14.05
N ARG A 32 -15.45 -6.95 12.96
CA ARG A 32 -14.60 -6.82 11.78
C ARG A 32 -14.75 -5.45 11.12
N GLN A 33 -15.99 -4.98 10.94
CA GLN A 33 -16.26 -3.66 10.37
C GLN A 33 -15.69 -2.54 11.24
N ASN A 34 -15.92 -2.60 12.55
CA ASN A 34 -15.38 -1.61 13.49
C ASN A 34 -13.84 -1.60 13.46
N LYS A 35 -13.19 -2.76 13.34
CA LYS A 35 -11.73 -2.84 13.18
C LYS A 35 -11.25 -2.19 11.89
N ILE A 36 -11.94 -2.43 10.78
CA ILE A 36 -11.60 -1.79 9.48
C ILE A 36 -11.75 -0.27 9.59
N LEU A 37 -12.86 0.21 10.15
CA LEU A 37 -13.10 1.64 10.33
C LEU A 37 -12.13 2.28 11.31
N GLY A 38 -11.77 1.58 12.38
CA GLY A 38 -10.73 2.02 13.32
C GLY A 38 -9.37 2.24 12.64
N ASN A 39 -9.01 1.36 11.72
CA ASN A 39 -7.76 1.49 10.95
C ASN A 39 -7.79 2.65 9.93
N MET A 40 -8.97 3.18 9.61
CA MET A 40 -9.16 4.31 8.69
C MET A 40 -9.22 5.67 9.41
N LEU A 41 -9.08 5.70 10.73
CA LEU A 41 -9.09 6.96 11.48
C LEU A 41 -7.95 7.87 11.00
N GLY A 42 -8.31 9.12 10.63
CA GLY A 42 -7.38 10.08 10.04
C GLY A 42 -7.34 10.07 8.51
N ALA A 43 -8.01 9.10 7.85
CA ALA A 43 -8.11 9.11 6.39
C ALA A 43 -9.10 10.19 5.92
N ASP A 44 -8.69 10.92 4.88
CA ASP A 44 -9.61 11.77 4.14
C ASP A 44 -10.59 10.93 3.32
N ILE A 45 -11.86 11.23 3.43
CA ILE A 45 -12.91 10.51 2.70
C ILE A 45 -13.80 11.48 1.92
N ASP A 46 -14.29 11.03 0.78
CA ASP A 46 -15.32 11.73 0.04
C ASP A 46 -16.70 11.21 0.47
N PHE A 47 -17.66 12.10 0.53
CA PHE A 47 -19.02 11.73 0.87
C PHE A 47 -20.07 12.57 0.11
N VAL A 48 -21.26 12.03 -0.03
CA VAL A 48 -22.45 12.74 -0.55
C VAL A 48 -23.37 13.05 0.60
N VAL A 49 -23.82 14.29 0.68
CA VAL A 49 -24.83 14.71 1.69
C VAL A 49 -26.17 14.14 1.31
N ARG A 50 -26.81 13.44 2.23
CA ARG A 50 -28.16 12.85 2.07
C ARG A 50 -29.24 13.68 2.73
N GLY A 51 -28.93 14.31 3.86
CA GLY A 51 -29.88 15.14 4.59
C GLY A 51 -29.17 16.08 5.55
N ILE A 52 -29.81 17.20 5.81
CA ILE A 52 -29.32 18.24 6.72
C ILE A 52 -30.41 18.55 7.74
N ASP A 53 -30.07 18.44 9.01
CA ASP A 53 -30.90 18.95 10.11
C ASP A 53 -30.26 20.23 10.67
N SER A 54 -30.85 21.35 10.33
CA SER A 54 -30.37 22.67 10.75
C SER A 54 -30.55 22.91 12.25
N LYS A 55 -31.58 22.25 12.90
CA LYS A 55 -31.86 22.43 14.33
C LYS A 55 -30.78 21.78 15.19
N THR A 56 -30.37 20.56 14.83
CA THR A 56 -29.33 19.81 15.55
C THR A 56 -27.93 20.05 14.97
N ARG A 57 -27.80 20.85 13.91
CA ARG A 57 -26.57 21.05 13.17
C ARG A 57 -25.91 19.72 12.78
N SER A 58 -26.71 18.75 12.34
CA SER A 58 -26.23 17.46 11.91
C SER A 58 -26.50 17.23 10.41
N VAL A 59 -25.60 16.51 9.78
CA VAL A 59 -25.64 16.12 8.36
C VAL A 59 -25.52 14.61 8.29
N VAL A 60 -26.45 13.96 7.62
CA VAL A 60 -26.33 12.56 7.25
C VAL A 60 -25.70 12.46 5.86
N ALA A 61 -24.67 11.68 5.75
CA ALA A 61 -23.88 11.55 4.52
C ALA A 61 -23.60 10.07 4.17
N SER A 62 -23.18 9.83 2.92
CA SER A 62 -22.84 8.52 2.39
C SER A 62 -21.46 8.58 1.69
N ARG A 63 -20.49 7.84 2.21
CA ARG A 63 -19.22 7.57 1.52
C ARG A 63 -19.45 6.57 0.38
N ARG A 64 -20.25 5.54 0.61
CA ARG A 64 -20.60 4.52 -0.40
C ARG A 64 -21.10 5.16 -1.68
N GLU A 65 -22.00 6.13 -1.61
CA GLU A 65 -22.51 6.83 -2.79
C GLU A 65 -21.41 7.63 -3.51
N ALA A 66 -20.54 8.31 -2.77
CA ALA A 66 -19.41 9.01 -3.37
C ALA A 66 -18.46 8.04 -4.08
N MET A 67 -18.17 6.89 -3.48
CA MET A 67 -17.38 5.83 -4.12
C MET A 67 -18.05 5.30 -5.39
N MET A 68 -19.35 5.04 -5.36
CA MET A 68 -20.11 4.55 -6.54
C MET A 68 -20.09 5.56 -7.69
N ARG A 69 -20.28 6.85 -7.40
CA ARG A 69 -20.16 7.92 -8.41
C ARG A 69 -18.77 7.97 -9.04
N LYS A 70 -17.72 7.85 -8.23
CA LYS A 70 -16.34 7.78 -8.74
C LYS A 70 -16.11 6.54 -9.60
N ARG A 71 -16.61 5.37 -9.18
CA ARG A 71 -16.51 4.14 -9.98
C ARG A 71 -17.14 4.34 -11.35
N GLN A 72 -18.35 4.88 -11.40
CA GLN A 72 -19.02 5.15 -12.66
C GLN A 72 -18.15 6.01 -13.58
N ILE A 73 -17.68 7.16 -13.08
CA ILE A 73 -16.92 8.13 -13.88
C ILE A 73 -15.57 7.60 -14.35
N PHE A 74 -14.84 6.88 -13.50
CA PHE A 74 -13.45 6.53 -13.77
C PHE A 74 -13.28 5.16 -14.41
N TYR A 75 -14.22 4.23 -14.20
CA TYR A 75 -14.07 2.84 -14.64
C TYR A 75 -15.13 2.38 -15.63
N PHE A 76 -16.28 3.07 -15.75
CA PHE A 76 -17.38 2.64 -16.62
C PHE A 76 -17.73 3.66 -17.69
N ASP A 77 -17.59 4.95 -17.41
CA ASP A 77 -17.81 5.98 -18.43
C ASP A 77 -16.57 6.11 -19.32
N LEU A 78 -16.80 6.15 -20.61
CA LEU A 78 -15.76 6.44 -21.59
C LEU A 78 -15.52 7.95 -21.66
N ASP A 79 -14.29 8.35 -21.89
CA ASP A 79 -13.92 9.74 -22.18
C ASP A 79 -14.19 10.09 -23.66
N ALA A 80 -13.77 11.30 -24.07
CA ALA A 80 -13.97 11.77 -25.45
C ALA A 80 -13.24 10.93 -26.51
N ASP A 81 -12.19 10.22 -26.09
CA ASP A 81 -11.39 9.34 -26.95
C ASP A 81 -11.90 7.88 -26.92
N GLY A 82 -13.01 7.61 -26.23
CA GLY A 82 -13.61 6.29 -26.10
C GLY A 82 -12.84 5.35 -25.15
N MET A 83 -12.07 5.90 -24.22
CA MET A 83 -11.27 5.13 -23.28
C MET A 83 -11.78 5.31 -21.84
N TYR A 84 -11.58 4.29 -21.00
CA TYR A 84 -11.78 4.43 -19.55
C TYR A 84 -10.69 5.31 -18.96
N ARG A 85 -11.04 6.11 -17.94
CA ARG A 85 -10.06 6.95 -17.23
C ARG A 85 -9.07 6.15 -16.40
N VAL A 86 -9.46 4.97 -15.92
CA VAL A 86 -8.56 4.02 -15.21
C VAL A 86 -8.52 2.71 -15.97
N TYR A 87 -7.30 2.34 -16.40
CA TYR A 87 -7.02 1.13 -17.18
C TYR A 87 -5.67 0.54 -16.79
N GLU A 88 -5.42 -0.69 -17.19
CA GLU A 88 -4.17 -1.41 -16.92
C GLU A 88 -2.94 -0.68 -17.50
N GLY A 89 -1.90 -0.55 -16.69
CA GLY A 89 -0.65 0.16 -17.02
C GLY A 89 -0.66 1.64 -16.64
N ARG A 90 -1.83 2.27 -16.44
CA ARG A 90 -1.90 3.69 -16.08
C ARG A 90 -1.39 3.94 -14.68
N ILE A 91 -0.62 5.02 -14.51
CA ILE A 91 -0.23 5.55 -13.20
C ILE A 91 -1.28 6.58 -12.80
N VAL A 92 -1.80 6.44 -11.58
CA VAL A 92 -2.84 7.30 -11.02
C VAL A 92 -2.55 7.61 -9.56
N GLN A 93 -3.15 8.68 -9.06
CA GLN A 93 -3.11 9.03 -7.65
C GLN A 93 -4.05 8.14 -6.85
N ALA A 94 -3.59 7.71 -5.68
CA ALA A 94 -4.33 6.93 -4.72
C ALA A 94 -4.18 7.53 -3.32
N ARG A 95 -5.16 7.34 -2.48
CA ARG A 95 -5.16 7.79 -1.09
C ARG A 95 -4.95 6.61 -0.16
N VAL A 96 -3.98 6.70 0.76
CA VAL A 96 -3.75 5.68 1.78
C VAL A 96 -4.83 5.78 2.85
N ILE A 97 -5.63 4.73 2.99
CA ILE A 97 -6.76 4.68 3.93
C ILE A 97 -6.52 3.81 5.15
N ALA A 98 -5.53 2.92 5.09
CA ALA A 98 -5.07 2.14 6.25
C ALA A 98 -3.63 1.67 6.03
N VAL A 99 -2.87 1.54 7.11
CA VAL A 99 -1.50 1.04 7.12
C VAL A 99 -1.40 -0.08 8.16
N ALA A 100 -0.71 -1.15 7.78
CA ALA A 100 -0.30 -2.23 8.68
C ALA A 100 1.13 -2.64 8.32
N GLU A 101 1.81 -3.38 9.18
CA GLU A 101 3.24 -3.72 9.05
C GLU A 101 3.66 -4.17 7.64
N LYS A 102 2.89 -5.07 7.01
CA LYS A 102 3.24 -5.69 5.71
C LYS A 102 2.28 -5.33 4.57
N VAL A 103 1.37 -4.42 4.79
CA VAL A 103 0.35 -4.06 3.78
C VAL A 103 -0.18 -2.64 4.02
N ILE A 104 -0.39 -1.91 2.97
CA ILE A 104 -1.20 -0.70 2.99
C ILE A 104 -2.51 -0.94 2.24
N ARG A 105 -3.55 -0.21 2.61
CA ARG A 105 -4.81 -0.17 1.87
C ARG A 105 -4.96 1.22 1.27
N VAL A 106 -5.23 1.26 -0.02
CA VAL A 106 -5.41 2.50 -0.77
C VAL A 106 -6.79 2.56 -1.42
N GLU A 107 -7.29 3.77 -1.59
CA GLU A 107 -8.49 4.05 -2.39
C GLU A 107 -8.07 4.73 -3.70
N VAL A 108 -8.50 4.15 -4.82
CA VAL A 108 -8.28 4.65 -6.18
C VAL A 108 -9.64 4.93 -6.80
N PHE A 109 -10.06 6.18 -6.80
CA PHE A 109 -11.35 6.63 -7.40
C PHE A 109 -12.55 5.75 -7.04
N GLY A 110 -12.72 5.49 -5.72
CA GLY A 110 -13.85 4.72 -5.20
C GLY A 110 -13.64 3.20 -5.17
N VAL A 111 -12.47 2.71 -5.54
CA VAL A 111 -12.10 1.29 -5.41
C VAL A 111 -10.97 1.15 -4.40
N GLU A 112 -11.19 0.30 -3.40
CA GLU A 112 -10.16 -0.01 -2.40
C GLU A 112 -9.35 -1.23 -2.84
N CYS A 113 -8.03 -1.15 -2.74
CA CYS A 113 -7.15 -2.29 -2.93
C CYS A 113 -6.04 -2.34 -1.87
N SER A 114 -5.50 -3.53 -1.65
CA SER A 114 -4.38 -3.75 -0.73
C SER A 114 -3.09 -3.92 -1.52
N ILE A 115 -2.03 -3.23 -1.09
CA ILE A 115 -0.69 -3.32 -1.68
C ILE A 115 0.24 -3.90 -0.62
N LEU A 116 0.84 -5.05 -0.91
CA LEU A 116 1.75 -5.73 0.00
C LEU A 116 3.11 -5.03 0.06
N ALA A 117 3.85 -5.18 1.16
CA ALA A 117 5.16 -4.56 1.37
C ALA A 117 6.13 -4.77 0.20
N ARG A 118 6.14 -5.96 -0.42
CA ARG A 118 6.95 -6.29 -1.60
C ARG A 118 6.60 -5.51 -2.87
N ASP A 119 5.43 -4.89 -2.90
CA ASP A 119 4.89 -4.13 -4.04
C ASP A 119 4.87 -2.61 -3.77
N LEU A 120 5.39 -2.18 -2.61
CA LEU A 120 5.49 -0.77 -2.22
C LEU A 120 6.77 -0.12 -2.74
N ALA A 121 7.89 -0.85 -2.73
CA ALA A 121 9.18 -0.35 -3.19
C ALA A 121 10.05 -1.50 -3.72
N TRP A 122 11.13 -1.15 -4.44
CA TRP A 122 12.12 -2.12 -4.92
C TRP A 122 13.03 -2.61 -3.79
N ASP A 123 13.29 -1.80 -2.78
CA ASP A 123 14.03 -2.20 -1.59
C ASP A 123 13.13 -2.89 -0.56
N TRP A 124 13.75 -3.59 0.38
CA TRP A 124 13.03 -4.29 1.44
C TRP A 124 12.36 -3.32 2.41
N ILE A 125 11.06 -3.52 2.65
CA ILE A 125 10.29 -2.81 3.67
C ILE A 125 9.94 -3.78 4.78
N GLY A 126 10.51 -3.55 5.96
CA GLY A 126 10.23 -4.33 7.17
C GLY A 126 8.88 -3.97 7.80
N ASP A 127 8.57 -2.68 7.84
CA ASP A 127 7.32 -2.14 8.35
C ASP A 127 6.86 -0.98 7.47
N ALA A 128 5.66 -1.08 6.91
CA ALA A 128 5.11 -0.06 6.03
C ALA A 128 4.83 1.27 6.74
N HIS A 129 4.61 1.27 8.08
CA HIS A 129 4.43 2.49 8.87
C HIS A 129 5.66 3.42 8.86
N GLU A 130 6.84 2.90 8.47
CA GLU A 130 8.04 3.73 8.36
C GLU A 130 8.04 4.66 7.15
N ARG A 131 7.19 4.38 6.16
CA ARG A 131 7.16 5.11 4.89
C ARG A 131 5.80 5.65 4.51
N PHE A 132 4.73 5.11 5.11
CA PHE A 132 3.37 5.46 4.75
C PHE A 132 2.55 5.74 6.01
N ALA A 133 1.73 6.76 5.92
CA ALA A 133 0.75 7.12 6.93
C ALA A 133 -0.66 7.15 6.33
N VAL A 134 -1.67 6.98 7.18
CA VAL A 134 -3.07 7.16 6.78
C VAL A 134 -3.28 8.61 6.37
N GLY A 135 -3.88 8.84 5.21
CA GLY A 135 -4.10 10.16 4.61
C GLY A 135 -3.05 10.53 3.56
N ASP A 136 -1.95 9.78 3.43
CA ASP A 136 -0.97 10.04 2.38
C ASP A 136 -1.58 9.89 0.98
N GLU A 137 -1.13 10.73 0.06
CA GLU A 137 -1.39 10.58 -1.37
C GLU A 137 -0.17 9.95 -2.05
N VAL A 138 -0.40 8.87 -2.77
CA VAL A 138 0.65 8.08 -3.43
C VAL A 138 0.32 7.86 -4.89
N LEU A 139 1.34 7.73 -5.73
CA LEU A 139 1.15 7.27 -7.10
C LEU A 139 1.17 5.74 -7.12
N VAL A 140 0.22 5.16 -7.83
CA VAL A 140 0.12 3.72 -8.04
C VAL A 140 0.01 3.41 -9.52
N ARG A 141 0.64 2.32 -9.97
CA ARG A 141 0.38 1.76 -11.29
C ARG A 141 -0.70 0.71 -11.19
N ILE A 142 -1.71 0.83 -12.04
CA ILE A 142 -2.80 -0.15 -12.16
C ILE A 142 -2.27 -1.38 -12.88
N LEU A 143 -2.27 -2.53 -12.21
CA LEU A 143 -1.80 -3.81 -12.75
C LEU A 143 -2.91 -4.60 -13.42
N SER A 144 -4.15 -4.46 -12.94
CA SER A 144 -5.33 -5.04 -13.57
C SER A 144 -6.61 -4.37 -13.09
N VAL A 145 -7.62 -4.35 -13.95
CA VAL A 145 -8.98 -3.92 -13.63
C VAL A 145 -9.91 -5.07 -13.98
N ARG A 146 -10.65 -5.57 -12.99
CA ARG A 146 -11.63 -6.65 -13.19
C ARG A 146 -13.04 -6.09 -12.99
N ARG A 147 -13.83 -6.17 -14.04
CA ARG A 147 -15.26 -5.85 -14.07
C ARG A 147 -15.98 -7.16 -14.38
N ASN A 148 -16.65 -7.77 -13.40
CA ASN A 148 -17.38 -9.01 -13.65
C ASN A 148 -18.72 -8.76 -14.34
N SER A 149 -19.26 -7.53 -14.17
CA SER A 149 -20.44 -7.04 -14.91
C SER A 149 -20.22 -5.59 -15.31
N LEU A 150 -20.74 -5.20 -16.48
CA LEU A 150 -20.77 -3.80 -16.92
C LEU A 150 -21.90 -3.00 -16.27
N GLU A 151 -22.85 -3.69 -15.63
CA GLU A 151 -24.02 -3.08 -14.98
C GLU A 151 -23.84 -3.01 -13.45
N ASP A 152 -22.93 -3.79 -12.88
CA ASP A 152 -22.72 -3.85 -11.43
C ASP A 152 -21.45 -3.11 -11.02
N LEU A 153 -21.64 -1.87 -10.57
CA LEU A 153 -20.56 -1.02 -10.03
C LEU A 153 -19.96 -1.57 -8.72
N GLU A 154 -20.66 -2.47 -8.01
CA GLU A 154 -20.17 -3.06 -6.77
C GLU A 154 -19.14 -4.15 -7.04
N ASP A 155 -19.27 -4.88 -8.14
CA ASP A 155 -18.39 -5.98 -8.52
C ASP A 155 -17.20 -5.50 -9.37
N LEU A 156 -16.47 -4.53 -8.85
CA LEU A 156 -15.28 -3.95 -9.43
C LEU A 156 -14.09 -4.13 -8.47
N SER A 157 -13.01 -4.69 -8.98
CA SER A 157 -11.76 -4.82 -8.24
C SER A 157 -10.56 -4.42 -9.09
N ILE A 158 -9.53 -3.91 -8.43
CA ILE A 158 -8.26 -3.54 -9.04
C ILE A 158 -7.10 -4.20 -8.31
N ARG A 159 -6.00 -4.37 -9.04
CA ARG A 159 -4.68 -4.61 -8.47
C ARG A 159 -3.78 -3.46 -8.86
N ALA A 160 -2.97 -3.01 -7.93
CA ALA A 160 -2.03 -1.93 -8.14
C ALA A 160 -0.75 -2.16 -7.33
N ASP A 161 0.32 -1.50 -7.74
CA ASP A 161 1.56 -1.42 -6.97
C ASP A 161 2.11 0.01 -6.98
N ILE A 162 3.02 0.30 -6.04
CA ILE A 162 3.73 1.58 -5.98
C ILE A 162 5.11 1.44 -6.64
N LYS A 163 5.80 0.32 -6.43
CA LYS A 163 7.18 0.15 -6.87
C LYS A 163 7.37 0.39 -8.37
N SER A 164 6.44 -0.06 -9.20
CA SER A 164 6.56 0.08 -10.66
C SER A 164 6.25 1.50 -11.18
N THR A 165 5.89 2.44 -10.32
CA THR A 165 5.79 3.86 -10.68
C THR A 165 7.16 4.50 -10.88
N SER A 166 8.23 3.89 -10.36
CA SER A 166 9.62 4.27 -10.54
C SER A 166 10.41 3.16 -11.23
N GLU A 167 11.50 3.54 -11.90
CA GLU A 167 12.39 2.57 -12.54
C GLU A 167 13.10 1.71 -11.51
N ASN A 168 13.27 0.43 -11.84
CA ASN A 168 14.09 -0.48 -11.06
C ASN A 168 15.55 -0.35 -11.47
N THR A 169 16.30 0.41 -10.70
CA THR A 169 17.76 0.58 -10.91
C THR A 169 18.60 -0.49 -10.20
N ASP A 170 17.99 -1.44 -9.50
CA ASP A 170 18.71 -2.42 -8.68
C ASP A 170 19.59 -3.34 -9.52
N ARG A 171 19.13 -3.77 -10.71
CA ARG A 171 19.93 -4.59 -11.62
C ARG A 171 21.13 -3.85 -12.17
N ASP A 172 20.97 -2.59 -12.59
CA ASP A 172 22.04 -1.76 -13.12
C ASP A 172 23.07 -1.44 -12.04
N ASN A 173 22.59 -1.16 -10.84
CA ASN A 173 23.45 -0.94 -9.69
C ASN A 173 24.18 -2.22 -9.28
N LEU A 174 23.53 -3.39 -9.37
CA LEU A 174 24.14 -4.68 -9.05
C LEU A 174 25.35 -4.98 -9.95
N GLN A 175 25.32 -4.59 -11.23
CA GLN A 175 26.44 -4.75 -12.16
C GLN A 175 27.68 -3.94 -11.73
N LYS A 176 27.50 -2.89 -10.91
CA LYS A 176 28.60 -2.09 -10.35
C LYS A 176 29.24 -2.77 -9.13
N CYS A 177 28.62 -3.82 -8.58
CA CYS A 177 29.19 -4.61 -7.51
C CYS A 177 30.17 -5.66 -8.03
N ARG A 178 31.28 -5.84 -7.33
CA ARG A 178 32.26 -6.89 -7.61
C ARG A 178 32.17 -7.98 -6.55
N ILE A 179 32.27 -9.23 -6.97
CA ILE A 179 32.46 -10.36 -6.05
C ILE A 179 33.76 -10.13 -5.29
N GLN A 180 33.78 -10.40 -3.98
CA GLN A 180 34.85 -10.08 -3.02
C GLN A 180 35.03 -8.57 -2.77
N GLY A 181 34.25 -7.70 -3.40
CA GLY A 181 34.24 -6.27 -3.10
C GLY A 181 33.65 -5.99 -1.71
N LYS A 182 34.21 -5.01 -1.03
CA LYS A 182 33.73 -4.51 0.25
C LYS A 182 33.01 -3.18 0.05
N TYR A 183 31.83 -3.07 0.62
CA TYR A 183 30.98 -1.87 0.51
C TYR A 183 30.46 -1.47 1.87
N ALA A 184 30.41 -0.17 2.11
CA ALA A 184 29.65 0.35 3.24
C ALA A 184 28.15 0.17 2.98
N GLY A 185 27.36 -0.05 4.01
CA GLY A 185 25.92 -0.17 3.88
C GLY A 185 25.23 0.13 5.20
N LYS A 186 23.92 0.32 5.11
CA LYS A 186 23.05 0.52 6.27
C LYS A 186 22.06 -0.63 6.37
N VAL A 187 21.91 -1.18 7.56
CA VAL A 187 20.94 -2.24 7.84
C VAL A 187 19.51 -1.66 7.74
N THR A 188 18.74 -2.20 6.83
CA THR A 188 17.33 -1.80 6.62
C THR A 188 16.38 -2.64 7.46
N ASP A 189 16.70 -3.93 7.66
CA ASP A 189 15.89 -4.82 8.48
C ASP A 189 16.70 -6.06 8.91
N VAL A 190 16.22 -6.73 9.97
CA VAL A 190 16.71 -8.05 10.41
C VAL A 190 15.53 -8.96 10.62
N HIS A 191 15.43 -10.02 9.83
CA HIS A 191 14.31 -10.94 9.90
C HIS A 191 14.76 -12.40 9.77
N LYS A 192 14.38 -13.24 10.74
CA LYS A 192 14.69 -14.69 10.77
C LYS A 192 16.17 -15.02 10.52
N GLY A 193 17.09 -14.26 11.14
CA GLY A 193 18.52 -14.47 10.98
C GLY A 193 19.13 -13.95 9.68
N VAL A 194 18.33 -13.31 8.81
CA VAL A 194 18.80 -12.66 7.60
C VAL A 194 18.88 -11.16 7.85
N VAL A 195 20.01 -10.55 7.53
CA VAL A 195 20.22 -9.11 7.64
C VAL A 195 20.08 -8.49 6.24
N TYR A 196 19.16 -7.55 6.11
CA TYR A 196 18.93 -6.78 4.88
C TYR A 196 19.71 -5.48 4.96
N VAL A 197 20.48 -5.19 3.92
CA VAL A 197 21.40 -4.04 3.90
C VAL A 197 21.18 -3.25 2.61
N ARG A 198 21.13 -1.94 2.71
CA ARG A 198 21.24 -1.04 1.56
C ARG A 198 22.68 -0.57 1.46
N LEU A 199 23.38 -0.98 0.41
CA LEU A 199 24.77 -0.60 0.18
C LEU A 199 24.87 0.86 -0.28
N SER A 200 26.01 1.50 -0.05
CA SER A 200 26.26 2.91 -0.42
C SER A 200 26.14 3.21 -1.91
N ASN A 201 26.32 2.20 -2.77
CA ASN A 201 26.11 2.29 -4.20
C ASN A 201 24.67 2.05 -4.65
N GLY A 202 23.72 1.98 -3.70
CA GLY A 202 22.30 1.81 -3.96
C GLY A 202 21.86 0.36 -4.24
N VAL A 203 22.71 -0.63 -3.98
CA VAL A 203 22.35 -2.05 -4.15
C VAL A 203 21.71 -2.60 -2.91
N ASN A 204 20.64 -3.38 -3.08
CA ASN A 204 20.08 -4.20 -2.01
C ASN A 204 20.96 -5.42 -1.78
N ALA A 205 21.26 -5.71 -0.52
CA ALA A 205 22.12 -6.82 -0.15
C ALA A 205 21.50 -7.63 1.00
N VAL A 206 21.85 -8.91 1.05
CA VAL A 206 21.45 -9.81 2.13
C VAL A 206 22.65 -10.53 2.71
N ALA A 207 22.73 -10.59 4.04
CA ALA A 207 23.73 -11.36 4.77
C ALA A 207 23.08 -12.42 5.63
N HIS A 208 23.61 -13.64 5.57
CA HIS A 208 23.25 -14.74 6.45
C HIS A 208 24.30 -14.95 7.57
N SER A 209 25.41 -14.21 7.51
CA SER A 209 26.53 -14.33 8.46
C SER A 209 27.09 -12.96 8.79
N CYS A 210 27.53 -12.82 10.03
CA CYS A 210 28.24 -11.65 10.51
C CYS A 210 29.52 -12.14 11.22
N TYR A 211 30.67 -11.53 10.91
CA TYR A 211 31.95 -11.84 11.59
C TYR A 211 32.20 -10.96 12.80
N ASP A 212 31.35 -9.94 13.01
CA ASP A 212 31.43 -9.17 14.25
C ASP A 212 30.85 -9.98 15.41
N TYR A 213 31.32 -9.72 16.61
CA TYR A 213 30.83 -10.36 17.85
C TYR A 213 29.40 -9.94 18.19
N ARG A 214 28.95 -8.79 17.67
CA ARG A 214 27.61 -8.25 17.85
C ARG A 214 26.76 -8.55 16.61
N MET A 215 25.51 -8.96 16.81
CA MET A 215 24.55 -9.02 15.71
C MET A 215 24.11 -7.61 15.31
N PRO A 216 24.12 -7.29 14.02
CA PRO A 216 23.71 -5.97 13.56
C PRO A 216 22.23 -5.75 13.81
N GLY A 217 21.89 -4.55 14.26
CA GLY A 217 20.51 -4.08 14.42
C GLY A 217 20.07 -3.20 13.25
N LYS A 218 18.76 -2.92 13.19
CA LYS A 218 18.20 -1.99 12.21
C LYS A 218 18.84 -0.61 12.35
N LYS A 219 19.17 0.03 11.21
CA LYS A 219 19.86 1.32 11.09
C LYS A 219 21.36 1.31 11.42
N ASP A 220 21.93 0.19 11.77
CA ASP A 220 23.39 0.09 11.96
C ASP A 220 24.11 0.31 10.62
N ASP A 221 25.23 1.00 10.66
CA ASP A 221 26.17 1.12 9.55
C ASP A 221 27.12 -0.07 9.56
N VAL A 222 27.27 -0.73 8.42
CA VAL A 222 28.01 -1.99 8.32
C VAL A 222 28.99 -2.00 7.16
N SER A 223 30.06 -2.78 7.29
CA SER A 223 30.93 -3.15 6.19
C SER A 223 30.50 -4.52 5.64
N PHE A 224 30.13 -4.58 4.38
CA PHE A 224 29.59 -5.73 3.69
C PHE A 224 30.53 -6.25 2.62
N ALA A 225 30.89 -7.53 2.67
CA ALA A 225 31.68 -8.20 1.64
C ALA A 225 30.79 -9.05 0.75
N VAL A 226 30.79 -8.78 -0.54
CA VAL A 226 29.97 -9.49 -1.54
C VAL A 226 30.59 -10.86 -1.82
N THR A 227 29.82 -11.93 -1.67
CA THR A 227 30.23 -13.29 -2.01
C THR A 227 29.61 -13.78 -3.32
N ARG A 228 28.40 -13.29 -3.65
CA ARG A 228 27.66 -13.68 -4.85
C ARG A 228 26.72 -12.55 -5.30
N LEU A 229 26.45 -12.47 -6.60
CA LEU A 229 25.45 -11.59 -7.17
C LEU A 229 24.26 -12.44 -7.64
N ASP A 230 23.07 -12.14 -7.13
CA ASP A 230 21.81 -12.76 -7.55
C ASP A 230 21.12 -11.83 -8.56
N MET A 231 21.39 -12.07 -9.84
CA MET A 231 20.89 -11.24 -10.94
C MET A 231 19.39 -11.37 -11.16
N GLU A 232 18.79 -12.51 -10.76
CA GLU A 232 17.35 -12.71 -10.89
C GLU A 232 16.58 -11.85 -9.88
N ARG A 233 17.07 -11.82 -8.65
CA ARG A 233 16.49 -11.05 -7.56
C ARG A 233 16.96 -9.61 -7.48
N GLY A 234 18.02 -9.26 -8.20
CA GLY A 234 18.62 -7.93 -8.16
C GLY A 234 19.31 -7.61 -6.83
N VAL A 235 19.86 -8.61 -6.13
CA VAL A 235 20.45 -8.45 -4.79
C VAL A 235 21.89 -9.00 -4.72
N ALA A 236 22.75 -8.34 -3.95
CA ALA A 236 24.04 -8.86 -3.58
C ALA A 236 23.90 -9.77 -2.36
N VAL A 237 24.52 -10.94 -2.39
CA VAL A 237 24.61 -11.85 -1.24
C VAL A 237 26.01 -11.76 -0.67
N GLY A 238 26.13 -11.72 0.65
CA GLY A 238 27.44 -11.59 1.26
C GLY A 238 27.44 -11.73 2.77
N ILE A 239 28.46 -11.17 3.36
CA ILE A 239 28.79 -11.30 4.79
C ILE A 239 29.03 -9.91 5.36
N ILE A 240 28.54 -9.65 6.55
CA ILE A 240 28.89 -8.45 7.32
C ILE A 240 30.23 -8.72 8.01
N THR A 241 31.21 -7.88 7.70
CA THR A 241 32.57 -8.02 8.21
C THR A 241 32.85 -7.11 9.40
N ARG A 242 32.06 -6.04 9.56
CA ARG A 242 32.17 -5.07 10.67
C ARG A 242 30.84 -4.31 10.81
N ILE A 243 30.50 -3.96 12.05
CA ILE A 243 29.39 -3.08 12.42
C ILE A 243 29.95 -1.72 12.86
#